data_34412e78a10602ad75e91e9576737a39
#
_entry.id   34412e78a10602ad75e91e9576737a39
#
_cell.length_a   1.000
_cell.length_b   1.000
_cell.length_c   1.000
_cell.angle_alpha   90.00
_cell.angle_beta   90.00
_cell.angle_gamma   90.00
#
_symmetry.space_group_name_H-M   'P 1'
#
loop_
_entity.id
_entity.type
_entity.pdbx_description
1 polymer ?
#
loop_
_entity_poly.entity_id
_entity_poly.type
_entity_poly.pdbx_seq_one_letter_code
_entity_poly.pdbx_strand_id
1 'polypeptide(L)'
;LLLEQKNAVVIKQSIGAQEMARKGVSNVADGLKKMTGITEVGSRGLFVRGLEDRYNNLLINNLATPSNNPYNKYISLDLFPSDIVGVIDVYKTFNPNIYGDFAGATFNIQTSRVAKSITKLSIGVGYTTNNNLENFLISEDADSAKGFFGLTAKNRQLPSVFGSTPSSYTMTKDQSLNSYGGNKGFDVASTKSPLNTSLDFLNAEKYDLKNGGNFSYLLYLAFNNDFA
;
A
#
# COMPACT_ATOMS: atom_id res chain seq x y z
N LEU A 1 4.55 1.31 -26.46
CA LEU A 1 4.28 0.11 -25.62
C LEU A 1 4.09 -1.14 -26.47
N LEU A 2 3.09 -1.19 -27.39
CA LEU A 2 2.85 -2.36 -28.26
C LEU A 2 4.05 -2.69 -29.18
N LEU A 3 4.70 -1.67 -29.75
CA LEU A 3 5.91 -1.84 -30.56
C LEU A 3 7.10 -2.32 -29.69
N GLU A 4 7.24 -1.82 -28.49
CA GLU A 4 8.26 -2.26 -27.55
C GLU A 4 8.04 -3.72 -27.10
N GLN A 5 6.79 -4.12 -26.84
CA GLN A 5 6.46 -5.51 -26.54
C GLN A 5 6.76 -6.44 -27.73
N LYS A 6 6.42 -6.00 -28.94
CA LYS A 6 6.65 -6.78 -30.17
C LYS A 6 8.14 -6.95 -30.47
N ASN A 7 8.95 -5.94 -30.16
CA ASN A 7 10.39 -5.93 -30.42
C ASN A 7 11.21 -6.39 -29.20
N ALA A 8 10.57 -6.69 -28.07
CA ALA A 8 11.26 -7.16 -26.89
C ALA A 8 11.84 -8.55 -27.14
N VAL A 9 13.15 -8.70 -26.93
CA VAL A 9 13.85 -10.01 -26.98
C VAL A 9 13.34 -10.94 -25.86
N VAL A 10 12.73 -10.39 -24.84
CA VAL A 10 12.23 -11.10 -23.68
C VAL A 10 10.72 -11.02 -23.61
N ILE A 11 10.06 -12.14 -23.29
CA ILE A 11 8.60 -12.21 -23.14
C ILE A 11 8.18 -11.43 -21.91
N LYS A 12 7.64 -10.23 -22.12
CA LYS A 12 7.04 -9.41 -21.09
C LYS A 12 5.61 -9.03 -21.46
N GLN A 13 4.76 -8.90 -20.45
CA GLN A 13 3.46 -8.27 -20.59
C GLN A 13 3.51 -6.90 -19.94
N SER A 14 2.96 -5.88 -20.57
CA SER A 14 2.95 -4.54 -20.02
C SER A 14 1.54 -3.95 -20.11
N ILE A 15 1.17 -3.20 -19.07
CA ILE A 15 -0.05 -2.39 -19.06
C ILE A 15 0.34 -0.94 -18.78
N GLY A 16 -0.02 -0.02 -19.67
CA GLY A 16 0.29 1.40 -19.52
C GLY A 16 -0.86 2.19 -18.89
N ALA A 17 -0.56 3.42 -18.45
CA ALA A 17 -1.52 4.32 -17.81
C ALA A 17 -2.82 4.50 -18.60
N GLN A 18 -2.75 4.70 -19.93
CA GLN A 18 -3.93 4.86 -20.77
C GLN A 18 -4.80 3.60 -20.83
N GLU A 19 -4.19 2.42 -20.81
CA GLU A 19 -4.92 1.16 -20.82
C GLU A 19 -5.56 0.90 -19.45
N MET A 20 -4.86 1.21 -18.36
CA MET A 20 -5.39 1.15 -17.01
C MET A 20 -6.63 2.06 -16.87
N ALA A 21 -6.53 3.30 -17.33
CA ALA A 21 -7.65 4.24 -17.33
C ALA A 21 -8.87 3.74 -18.12
N ARG A 22 -8.66 3.18 -19.32
CA ARG A 22 -9.74 2.61 -20.14
C ARG A 22 -10.40 1.39 -19.50
N LYS A 23 -9.65 0.62 -18.75
CA LYS A 23 -10.15 -0.59 -18.03
C LYS A 23 -10.74 -0.27 -16.66
N GLY A 24 -10.79 1.01 -16.26
CA GLY A 24 -11.29 1.42 -14.94
C GLY A 24 -10.46 0.89 -13.78
N VAL A 25 -9.16 0.76 -13.98
CA VAL A 25 -8.22 0.27 -12.98
C VAL A 25 -7.87 1.38 -12.01
N SER A 26 -8.08 1.15 -10.72
CA SER A 26 -7.84 2.12 -9.65
C SER A 26 -6.43 2.03 -9.07
N ASN A 27 -5.85 0.83 -9.02
CA ASN A 27 -4.53 0.56 -8.44
C ASN A 27 -3.77 -0.53 -9.21
N VAL A 28 -2.52 -0.77 -8.84
CA VAL A 28 -1.65 -1.77 -9.48
C VAL A 28 -2.20 -3.18 -9.34
N ALA A 29 -2.75 -3.56 -8.18
CA ALA A 29 -3.31 -4.90 -7.99
C ALA A 29 -4.44 -5.16 -8.99
N ASP A 30 -5.37 -4.23 -9.16
CA ASP A 30 -6.44 -4.33 -10.14
C ASP A 30 -5.92 -4.40 -11.58
N GLY A 31 -4.85 -3.66 -11.88
CA GLY A 31 -4.19 -3.71 -13.18
C GLY A 31 -3.62 -5.09 -13.48
N LEU A 32 -2.95 -5.69 -12.52
CA LEU A 32 -2.35 -7.01 -12.64
C LEU A 32 -3.39 -8.12 -12.77
N LYS A 33 -4.53 -8.03 -12.07
CA LYS A 33 -5.66 -8.97 -12.22
C LYS A 33 -6.23 -9.03 -13.64
N LYS A 34 -6.08 -7.95 -14.42
CA LYS A 34 -6.52 -7.92 -15.83
C LYS A 34 -5.52 -8.58 -16.78
N MET A 35 -4.37 -9.04 -16.30
CA MET A 35 -3.34 -9.69 -17.10
C MET A 35 -3.49 -11.20 -17.08
N THR A 36 -3.25 -11.85 -18.20
CA THR A 36 -3.38 -13.31 -18.33
C THR A 36 -2.46 -14.06 -17.38
N GLY A 37 -3.02 -15.05 -16.66
CA GLY A 37 -2.27 -15.92 -15.75
C GLY A 37 -1.91 -15.28 -14.42
N ILE A 38 -2.58 -14.19 -14.05
CA ILE A 38 -2.53 -13.59 -12.74
C ILE A 38 -3.94 -13.66 -12.13
N THR A 39 -4.04 -14.17 -10.93
CA THR A 39 -5.29 -14.27 -10.16
C THR A 39 -5.07 -13.77 -8.74
N GLU A 40 -6.12 -13.24 -8.12
CA GLU A 40 -6.11 -12.91 -6.71
C GLU A 40 -6.84 -13.99 -5.93
N VAL A 41 -6.28 -14.36 -4.78
CA VAL A 41 -6.88 -15.38 -3.91
C VAL A 41 -7.07 -14.78 -2.52
N GLY A 42 -8.19 -14.13 -2.33
CA GLY A 42 -8.58 -13.51 -1.05
C GLY A 42 -7.44 -12.67 -0.45
N SER A 43 -7.20 -12.81 0.84
CA SER A 43 -6.12 -12.10 1.55
C SER A 43 -4.70 -12.60 1.27
N ARG A 44 -4.55 -13.66 0.47
CA ARG A 44 -3.23 -14.26 0.13
C ARG A 44 -2.49 -13.49 -0.96
N GLY A 45 -3.12 -12.49 -1.57
CA GLY A 45 -2.50 -11.66 -2.61
C GLY A 45 -2.56 -12.25 -4.01
N LEU A 46 -1.63 -11.86 -4.87
CA LEU A 46 -1.63 -12.23 -6.29
C LEU A 46 -0.87 -13.53 -6.53
N PHE A 47 -1.51 -14.42 -7.25
CA PHE A 47 -0.96 -15.69 -7.73
C PHE A 47 -0.61 -15.56 -9.20
N VAL A 48 0.58 -15.99 -9.56
CA VAL A 48 1.02 -16.06 -10.94
C VAL A 48 1.19 -17.52 -11.33
N ARG A 49 0.40 -18.00 -12.29
CA ARG A 49 0.41 -19.41 -12.70
C ARG A 49 0.20 -20.37 -11.53
N GLY A 50 -0.59 -19.98 -10.53
CA GLY A 50 -0.84 -20.75 -9.32
C GLY A 50 0.22 -20.63 -8.23
N LEU A 51 1.29 -19.86 -8.45
CA LEU A 51 2.34 -19.63 -7.46
C LEU A 51 2.06 -18.38 -6.64
N GLU A 52 2.21 -18.49 -5.33
CA GLU A 52 1.98 -17.43 -4.34
C GLU A 52 3.01 -16.30 -4.43
N ASP A 53 2.79 -15.24 -3.66
CA ASP A 53 3.62 -14.04 -3.63
C ASP A 53 5.09 -14.32 -3.32
N ARG A 54 5.40 -15.31 -2.47
CA ARG A 54 6.78 -15.72 -2.14
C ARG A 54 7.63 -16.09 -3.36
N TYR A 55 7.00 -16.45 -4.45
CA TYR A 55 7.64 -16.83 -5.71
C TYR A 55 7.71 -15.70 -6.72
N ASN A 56 7.21 -14.53 -6.35
CA ASN A 56 7.19 -13.34 -7.18
C ASN A 56 8.15 -12.27 -6.62
N ASN A 57 8.60 -11.37 -7.49
CA ASN A 57 9.40 -10.21 -7.13
C ASN A 57 8.67 -8.92 -7.47
N LEU A 58 8.87 -7.90 -6.66
CA LEU A 58 8.43 -6.54 -6.93
C LEU A 58 9.62 -5.61 -7.12
N LEU A 59 9.62 -4.91 -8.24
CA LEU A 59 10.54 -3.81 -8.54
C LEU A 59 9.75 -2.51 -8.65
N ILE A 60 10.31 -1.43 -8.16
CA ILE A 60 9.84 -0.07 -8.42
C ILE A 60 10.96 0.67 -9.13
N ASN A 61 10.71 1.12 -10.35
CA ASN A 61 11.72 1.76 -11.21
C ASN A 61 13.01 0.92 -11.34
N ASN A 62 12.86 -0.39 -11.51
CA ASN A 62 13.92 -1.42 -11.59
C ASN A 62 14.69 -1.69 -10.28
N LEU A 63 14.27 -1.13 -9.15
CA LEU A 63 14.88 -1.38 -7.85
C LEU A 63 14.01 -2.36 -7.04
N ALA A 64 14.64 -3.34 -6.41
CA ALA A 64 13.94 -4.30 -5.56
C ALA A 64 13.33 -3.61 -4.33
N THR A 65 12.09 -3.95 -4.05
CA THR A 65 11.34 -3.39 -2.93
C THR A 65 11.15 -4.45 -1.86
N PRO A 66 11.78 -4.30 -0.68
CA PRO A 66 11.57 -5.22 0.43
C PRO A 66 10.18 -5.04 1.03
N SER A 67 9.61 -6.12 1.55
CA SER A 67 8.42 -6.05 2.39
C SER A 67 8.81 -5.86 3.85
N ASN A 68 8.02 -5.09 4.57
CA ASN A 68 8.08 -4.99 6.04
C ASN A 68 7.18 -6.03 6.73
N ASN A 69 6.41 -6.81 5.97
CA ASN A 69 5.60 -7.90 6.47
C ASN A 69 6.37 -9.23 6.29
N PRO A 70 6.67 -9.97 7.39
CA PRO A 70 7.43 -11.22 7.30
C PRO A 70 6.71 -12.33 6.54
N TYR A 71 5.40 -12.22 6.36
CA TYR A 71 4.59 -13.23 5.65
C TYR A 71 4.46 -12.95 4.15
N ASN A 72 4.73 -11.72 3.71
CA ASN A 72 4.62 -11.32 2.31
C ASN A 72 5.98 -10.89 1.77
N LYS A 73 6.32 -11.34 0.57
CA LYS A 73 7.63 -11.00 -0.05
C LYS A 73 7.70 -9.56 -0.54
N TYR A 74 6.57 -8.95 -0.86
CA TYR A 74 6.50 -7.57 -1.32
C TYR A 74 5.36 -6.81 -0.62
N ILE A 75 5.43 -5.49 -0.66
CA ILE A 75 4.41 -4.60 -0.10
C ILE A 75 3.11 -4.69 -0.88
N SER A 76 1.99 -4.35 -0.23
CA SER A 76 0.68 -4.41 -0.88
C SER A 76 0.62 -3.54 -2.14
N LEU A 77 0.16 -4.13 -3.24
CA LEU A 77 0.10 -3.46 -4.54
C LEU A 77 -1.08 -2.48 -4.65
N ASP A 78 -2.02 -2.55 -3.71
CA ASP A 78 -3.13 -1.58 -3.58
C ASP A 78 -2.63 -0.19 -3.18
N LEU A 79 -1.44 -0.12 -2.57
CA LEU A 79 -0.79 1.14 -2.19
C LEU A 79 -0.34 1.99 -3.39
N PHE A 80 -0.36 1.41 -4.61
CA PHE A 80 0.06 2.09 -5.84
C PHE A 80 -1.17 2.43 -6.69
N PRO A 81 -1.75 3.62 -6.56
CA PRO A 81 -2.85 4.05 -7.41
C PRO A 81 -2.41 4.22 -8.86
N SER A 82 -3.32 3.99 -9.78
CA SER A 82 -3.04 4.10 -11.22
C SER A 82 -2.55 5.48 -11.65
N ASP A 83 -2.88 6.52 -10.91
CA ASP A 83 -2.49 7.91 -11.21
C ASP A 83 -0.97 8.16 -11.13
N ILE A 84 -0.27 7.41 -10.27
CA ILE A 84 1.20 7.55 -10.11
C ILE A 84 1.98 6.56 -10.98
N VAL A 85 1.30 5.62 -11.65
CA VAL A 85 1.91 4.54 -12.41
C VAL A 85 1.90 4.87 -13.90
N GLY A 86 3.06 4.86 -14.52
CA GLY A 86 3.20 5.02 -15.97
C GLY A 86 3.01 3.70 -16.70
N VAL A 87 3.71 2.66 -16.26
CA VAL A 87 3.68 1.32 -16.86
C VAL A 87 3.90 0.28 -15.77
N ILE A 88 3.21 -0.84 -15.86
CA ILE A 88 3.49 -2.05 -15.12
C ILE A 88 4.02 -3.08 -16.11
N ASP A 89 5.27 -3.50 -15.95
CA ASP A 89 5.86 -4.58 -16.70
C ASP A 89 5.82 -5.87 -15.88
N VAL A 90 5.43 -6.98 -16.50
CA VAL A 90 5.38 -8.32 -15.86
C VAL A 90 6.27 -9.26 -16.66
N TYR A 91 7.33 -9.71 -16.03
CA TYR A 91 8.26 -10.68 -16.57
C TYR A 91 7.93 -12.06 -15.99
N LYS A 92 7.49 -12.98 -16.84
CA LYS A 92 7.14 -14.37 -16.48
C LYS A 92 8.23 -15.38 -16.86
N THR A 93 9.30 -14.88 -17.45
CA THR A 93 10.48 -15.65 -17.87
C THR A 93 11.73 -14.93 -17.43
N PHE A 94 12.81 -15.67 -17.22
CA PHE A 94 14.11 -15.10 -16.86
C PHE A 94 14.56 -14.05 -17.89
N ASN A 95 15.13 -12.98 -17.37
CA ASN A 95 15.78 -11.94 -18.13
C ASN A 95 17.06 -11.52 -17.40
N PRO A 96 18.22 -11.43 -18.05
CA PRO A 96 19.48 -11.07 -17.40
C PRO A 96 19.48 -9.66 -16.77
N ASN A 97 18.52 -8.81 -17.12
CA ASN A 97 18.40 -7.45 -16.56
C ASN A 97 17.56 -7.39 -15.27
N ILE A 98 17.01 -8.50 -14.80
CA ILE A 98 16.21 -8.59 -13.58
C ILE A 98 16.73 -9.70 -12.67
N TYR A 99 16.40 -9.62 -11.39
CA TYR A 99 16.76 -10.66 -10.42
C TYR A 99 16.15 -12.01 -10.81
N GLY A 100 16.95 -13.08 -10.76
CA GLY A 100 16.52 -14.42 -11.17
C GLY A 100 15.88 -15.25 -10.07
N ASP A 101 15.65 -14.71 -8.90
CA ASP A 101 15.13 -15.37 -7.70
C ASP A 101 13.60 -15.44 -7.66
N PHE A 102 12.97 -15.65 -8.80
CA PHE A 102 11.52 -15.82 -8.91
C PHE A 102 11.16 -17.10 -9.69
N ALA A 103 10.01 -17.67 -9.39
CA ALA A 103 9.43 -18.77 -10.14
C ALA A 103 8.07 -18.39 -10.78
N GLY A 104 7.36 -17.43 -10.23
CA GLY A 104 6.10 -16.92 -10.76
C GLY A 104 6.31 -15.79 -11.77
N ALA A 105 6.55 -14.59 -11.27
CA ALA A 105 6.84 -13.41 -12.08
C ALA A 105 7.65 -12.37 -11.30
N THR A 106 8.29 -11.46 -12.05
CA THR A 106 8.76 -10.18 -11.56
C THR A 106 7.83 -9.07 -12.05
N PHE A 107 7.24 -8.35 -11.12
CA PHE A 107 6.47 -7.13 -11.39
C PHE A 107 7.40 -5.93 -11.31
N ASN A 108 7.41 -5.09 -12.33
CA ASN A 108 8.16 -3.85 -12.31
C ASN A 108 7.20 -2.67 -12.52
N ILE A 109 7.00 -1.90 -11.47
CA ILE A 109 6.17 -0.71 -11.50
C ILE A 109 7.05 0.48 -11.88
N GLN A 110 6.81 1.05 -13.04
CA GLN A 110 7.47 2.29 -13.44
C GLN A 110 6.55 3.46 -13.11
N THR A 111 7.03 4.40 -12.32
CA THR A 111 6.27 5.59 -11.96
C THR A 111 6.03 6.48 -13.17
N SER A 112 4.91 7.19 -13.15
CA SER A 112 4.55 8.13 -14.20
C SER A 112 5.57 9.26 -14.30
N ARG A 113 5.99 9.57 -15.51
CA ARG A 113 6.81 10.77 -15.74
C ARG A 113 5.91 12.00 -15.70
N VAL A 114 6.29 12.99 -14.93
CA VAL A 114 5.58 14.27 -14.84
C VAL A 114 5.79 15.04 -16.13
N ALA A 115 4.82 14.92 -17.05
CA ALA A 115 4.84 15.66 -18.31
C ALA A 115 4.32 17.10 -18.16
N LYS A 116 3.33 17.28 -17.28
CA LYS A 116 2.69 18.58 -16.97
C LYS A 116 2.44 18.65 -15.46
N SER A 117 2.49 19.86 -14.91
CA SER A 117 2.08 20.12 -13.55
C SER A 117 0.59 19.80 -13.36
N ILE A 118 0.28 19.07 -12.30
CA ILE A 118 -1.09 18.69 -11.95
C ILE A 118 -1.26 18.63 -10.43
N THR A 119 -2.37 19.14 -9.94
CA THR A 119 -2.82 18.94 -8.56
C THR A 119 -4.19 18.29 -8.58
N LYS A 120 -4.35 17.17 -7.87
CA LYS A 120 -5.60 16.42 -7.80
C LYS A 120 -5.92 16.12 -6.35
N LEU A 121 -7.14 16.43 -5.94
CA LEU A 121 -7.71 16.03 -4.65
C LEU A 121 -8.89 15.11 -4.95
N SER A 122 -8.88 13.91 -4.37
CA SER A 122 -9.98 12.95 -4.49
C SER A 122 -10.53 12.64 -3.11
N ILE A 123 -11.84 12.62 -2.99
CA ILE A 123 -12.55 12.23 -1.78
C ILE A 123 -13.52 11.13 -2.17
N GLY A 124 -13.43 9.99 -1.49
CA GLY A 124 -14.32 8.86 -1.70
C GLY A 124 -15.09 8.55 -0.42
N VAL A 125 -16.35 8.15 -0.59
CA VAL A 125 -17.20 7.63 0.48
C VAL A 125 -17.83 6.33 -0.02
N GLY A 126 -17.67 5.27 0.76
CA GLY A 126 -18.21 3.95 0.45
C GLY A 126 -19.18 3.47 1.52
N TYR A 127 -20.12 2.62 1.10
CA TYR A 127 -21.05 1.95 1.98
C TYR A 127 -21.08 0.45 1.70
N THR A 128 -20.90 -0.34 2.73
CA THR A 128 -21.00 -1.81 2.67
C THR A 128 -22.23 -2.23 3.48
N THR A 129 -23.17 -2.90 2.82
CA THR A 129 -24.38 -3.41 3.45
C THR A 129 -24.06 -4.38 4.57
N ASN A 130 -24.80 -4.33 5.66
CA ASN A 130 -24.62 -5.15 6.87
C ASN A 130 -23.28 -4.92 7.61
N ASN A 131 -22.63 -3.80 7.36
CA ASN A 131 -21.40 -3.43 8.06
C ASN A 131 -21.42 -1.95 8.45
N ASN A 132 -21.43 -1.02 7.49
CA ASN A 132 -21.42 0.39 7.83
C ASN A 132 -22.73 0.80 8.49
N LEU A 133 -22.64 1.66 9.53
CA LEU A 133 -23.73 2.17 10.36
C LEU A 133 -24.37 1.11 11.28
N GLU A 134 -23.89 -0.11 11.25
CA GLU A 134 -24.26 -1.18 12.19
C GLU A 134 -23.39 -1.16 13.46
N ASN A 135 -23.87 -1.79 14.52
CA ASN A 135 -23.10 -1.90 15.77
C ASN A 135 -21.93 -2.87 15.58
N PHE A 136 -20.75 -2.42 15.93
CA PHE A 136 -19.57 -3.28 15.95
C PHE A 136 -18.74 -3.06 17.21
N LEU A 137 -17.91 -4.04 17.54
CA LEU A 137 -17.05 -4.02 18.70
C LEU A 137 -15.69 -3.46 18.33
N ILE A 138 -15.26 -2.45 19.05
CA ILE A 138 -13.96 -1.80 18.86
C ILE A 138 -13.24 -1.73 20.20
N SER A 139 -11.93 -1.67 20.19
CA SER A 139 -11.17 -1.34 21.39
C SER A 139 -11.52 0.07 21.84
N GLU A 140 -11.83 0.27 23.13
CA GLU A 140 -12.28 1.56 23.68
C GLU A 140 -11.32 2.72 23.30
N ASP A 141 -10.01 2.45 23.26
CA ASP A 141 -9.01 3.45 22.91
C ASP A 141 -9.00 3.81 21.40
N ALA A 142 -9.55 2.96 20.56
CA ALA A 142 -9.66 3.20 19.13
C ALA A 142 -10.94 3.98 18.77
N ASP A 143 -11.94 4.04 19.66
CA ASP A 143 -13.15 4.86 19.49
C ASP A 143 -12.86 6.35 19.75
N SER A 144 -12.04 6.92 18.89
CA SER A 144 -11.60 8.31 18.98
C SER A 144 -11.19 8.84 17.61
N ALA A 145 -11.14 10.17 17.45
CA ALA A 145 -10.62 10.78 16.23
C ALA A 145 -9.17 10.33 15.91
N LYS A 146 -8.34 10.10 16.92
CA LYS A 146 -6.98 9.57 16.72
C LYS A 146 -7.02 8.12 16.22
N GLY A 147 -7.89 7.28 16.78
CA GLY A 147 -8.11 5.92 16.31
C GLY A 147 -8.61 5.89 14.87
N PHE A 148 -9.54 6.77 14.49
CA PHE A 148 -10.03 6.89 13.13
C PHE A 148 -8.91 7.20 12.11
N PHE A 149 -7.97 8.07 12.48
CA PHE A 149 -6.80 8.40 11.64
C PHE A 149 -5.62 7.44 11.81
N GLY A 150 -5.77 6.33 12.52
CA GLY A 150 -4.70 5.37 12.75
C GLY A 150 -3.56 5.88 13.64
N LEU A 151 -3.78 6.98 14.38
CA LEU A 151 -2.79 7.55 15.27
C LEU A 151 -2.80 6.84 16.63
N THR A 152 -1.62 6.66 17.21
CA THR A 152 -1.49 5.99 18.51
C THR A 152 -2.15 6.80 19.64
N ALA A 153 -3.04 6.17 20.37
CA ALA A 153 -3.62 6.73 21.59
C ALA A 153 -2.58 6.74 22.74
N LYS A 154 -2.75 7.68 23.70
CA LYS A 154 -1.81 7.84 24.83
C LYS A 154 -1.69 6.57 25.68
N ASN A 155 -2.76 5.80 25.82
CA ASN A 155 -2.81 4.56 26.59
C ASN A 155 -2.02 3.40 25.96
N ARG A 156 -1.65 3.50 24.68
CA ARG A 156 -0.78 2.54 24.00
C ARG A 156 0.70 2.94 24.00
N GLN A 157 1.03 4.09 24.58
CA GLN A 157 2.42 4.50 24.71
C GLN A 157 3.12 3.66 25.80
N LEU A 158 4.40 3.42 25.60
CA LEU A 158 5.24 2.79 26.61
C LEU A 158 5.23 3.66 27.88
N PRO A 159 4.93 3.09 29.07
CA PRO A 159 4.96 3.85 30.29
C PRO A 159 6.31 4.53 30.49
N SER A 160 6.29 5.79 30.95
CA SER A 160 7.49 6.61 31.16
C SER A 160 8.50 5.98 32.13
N VAL A 161 8.06 5.04 32.95
CA VAL A 161 8.89 4.29 33.91
C VAL A 161 9.97 3.46 33.23
N PHE A 162 9.79 3.08 31.96
CA PHE A 162 10.79 2.30 31.23
C PHE A 162 11.95 3.15 30.70
N GLY A 163 11.85 4.46 30.72
CA GLY A 163 12.91 5.35 30.23
C GLY A 163 13.33 5.07 28.79
N SER A 164 14.49 5.57 28.42
CA SER A 164 15.07 5.42 27.07
C SER A 164 15.99 4.19 26.89
N THR A 165 16.29 3.47 27.96
CA THR A 165 17.20 2.29 27.95
C THR A 165 16.61 1.13 28.72
N PRO A 166 16.04 0.14 28.02
CA PRO A 166 15.28 -0.96 28.63
C PRO A 166 16.14 -2.16 29.06
N SER A 167 17.43 -2.06 29.26
CA SER A 167 18.21 -3.21 29.70
C SER A 167 17.93 -3.51 31.18
N SER A 168 17.27 -4.61 31.47
CA SER A 168 17.09 -5.22 32.79
C SER A 168 16.36 -4.38 33.85
N TYR A 169 15.31 -3.67 33.48
CA TYR A 169 14.46 -2.98 34.46
C TYR A 169 13.44 -3.94 35.09
N THR A 170 13.48 -4.06 36.42
CA THR A 170 12.45 -4.82 37.16
C THR A 170 11.44 -3.85 37.77
N MET A 171 10.19 -3.94 37.32
CA MET A 171 9.11 -3.13 37.89
C MET A 171 8.70 -3.62 39.28
N THR A 172 8.45 -2.69 40.17
CA THR A 172 7.75 -3.01 41.41
C THR A 172 6.28 -3.31 41.13
N LYS A 173 5.60 -4.00 42.03
CA LYS A 173 4.16 -4.28 41.92
C LYS A 173 3.33 -3.00 41.73
N ASP A 174 3.64 -1.96 42.51
CA ASP A 174 2.91 -0.69 42.45
C ASP A 174 3.17 0.05 41.13
N GLN A 175 4.39 0.02 40.62
CA GLN A 175 4.70 0.56 39.29
C GLN A 175 3.98 -0.19 38.16
N SER A 176 3.90 -1.52 38.25
CA SER A 176 3.14 -2.34 37.31
C SER A 176 1.65 -2.01 37.36
N LEU A 177 1.06 -1.95 38.55
CA LEU A 177 -0.35 -1.59 38.71
C LEU A 177 -0.66 -0.16 38.19
N ASN A 178 0.19 0.81 38.46
CA ASN A 178 0.00 2.19 38.02
C ASN A 178 0.30 2.39 36.52
N SER A 179 1.15 1.57 35.93
CA SER A 179 1.52 1.68 34.52
C SER A 179 0.61 0.89 33.57
N TYR A 180 0.20 -0.30 34.03
CA TYR A 180 -0.63 -1.23 33.26
C TYR A 180 -1.93 -1.61 33.96
N GLY A 181 -2.06 -1.29 35.27
CA GLY A 181 -3.26 -1.55 36.04
C GLY A 181 -4.32 -0.49 35.79
N GLY A 182 -5.39 -0.92 35.23
CA GLY A 182 -6.51 -0.13 34.78
C GLY A 182 -6.82 -0.51 33.35
N ASN A 183 -8.03 -0.28 32.93
CA ASN A 183 -8.63 -0.65 31.66
C ASN A 183 -7.87 -0.13 30.46
N LYS A 184 -6.70 -0.69 30.16
CA LYS A 184 -5.86 -0.21 29.10
C LYS A 184 -5.69 -1.29 28.03
N GLY A 185 -6.52 -1.19 27.01
CA GLY A 185 -6.29 -1.89 25.75
C GLY A 185 -7.03 -3.20 25.57
N PHE A 186 -7.75 -3.71 26.60
CA PHE A 186 -8.57 -4.93 26.48
C PHE A 186 -10.06 -4.68 26.62
N ASP A 187 -10.46 -3.47 27.00
CA ASP A 187 -11.86 -3.13 27.07
C ASP A 187 -12.44 -2.91 25.68
N VAL A 188 -13.62 -3.44 25.48
CA VAL A 188 -14.35 -3.43 24.23
C VAL A 188 -15.51 -2.45 24.35
N ALA A 189 -15.55 -1.47 23.49
CA ALA A 189 -16.68 -0.56 23.31
C ALA A 189 -17.54 -1.02 22.14
N SER A 190 -18.84 -0.82 22.24
CA SER A 190 -19.76 -0.98 21.11
C SER A 190 -20.03 0.39 20.50
N THR A 191 -19.72 0.55 19.25
CA THR A 191 -19.95 1.79 18.49
C THR A 191 -20.57 1.47 17.13
N LYS A 192 -21.04 2.50 16.42
CA LYS A 192 -21.50 2.33 15.05
C LYS A 192 -20.33 2.42 14.09
N SER A 193 -20.24 1.45 13.20
CA SER A 193 -19.23 1.44 12.14
C SER A 193 -19.40 2.71 11.26
N PRO A 194 -18.35 3.53 11.11
CA PRO A 194 -18.38 4.66 10.19
C PRO A 194 -18.51 4.22 8.74
N LEU A 195 -18.77 5.17 7.85
CA LEU A 195 -18.67 4.96 6.41
C LEU A 195 -17.22 4.73 6.00
N ASN A 196 -17.01 3.91 4.98
CA ASN A 196 -15.70 3.78 4.35
C ASN A 196 -15.32 5.12 3.73
N THR A 197 -14.12 5.59 4.00
CA THR A 197 -13.66 6.91 3.54
C THR A 197 -12.30 6.82 2.92
N SER A 198 -12.11 7.54 1.81
CA SER A 198 -10.80 7.73 1.19
C SER A 198 -10.53 9.20 0.93
N LEU A 199 -9.28 9.59 1.11
CA LEU A 199 -8.79 10.92 0.81
C LEU A 199 -7.44 10.78 0.12
N ASP A 200 -7.36 11.22 -1.13
CA ASP A 200 -6.14 11.16 -1.92
C ASP A 200 -5.74 12.55 -2.38
N PHE A 201 -4.48 12.88 -2.21
CA PHE A 201 -3.88 14.11 -2.69
C PHE A 201 -2.68 13.79 -3.58
N LEU A 202 -2.72 14.24 -4.81
CA LEU A 202 -1.62 14.16 -5.77
C LEU A 202 -1.19 15.57 -6.15
N ASN A 203 0.09 15.85 -6.00
CA ASN A 203 0.72 17.04 -6.55
C ASN A 203 1.95 16.63 -7.36
N ALA A 204 1.99 17.02 -8.60
CA ALA A 204 3.11 16.79 -9.48
C ALA A 204 3.47 18.09 -10.20
N GLU A 205 4.73 18.48 -10.12
CA GLU A 205 5.22 19.73 -10.69
C GLU A 205 6.44 19.47 -11.59
N LYS A 206 6.51 20.23 -12.66
CA LYS A 206 7.63 20.24 -13.58
C LYS A 206 8.15 21.66 -13.74
N TYR A 207 9.43 21.83 -13.50
CA TYR A 207 10.14 23.09 -13.65
C TYR A 207 11.19 22.96 -14.75
N ASP A 208 11.08 23.78 -15.79
CA ASP A 208 12.10 23.86 -16.82
C ASP A 208 13.18 24.86 -16.40
N LEU A 209 14.43 24.41 -16.39
CA LEU A 209 15.59 25.19 -15.96
C LEU A 209 16.16 25.99 -17.14
N LYS A 210 16.73 27.16 -16.85
CA LYS A 210 17.28 28.09 -17.88
C LYS A 210 18.40 27.46 -18.74
N ASN A 211 19.06 26.43 -18.26
CA ASN A 211 20.12 25.70 -18.95
C ASN A 211 19.64 24.52 -19.81
N GLY A 212 18.34 24.45 -20.09
CA GLY A 212 17.73 23.36 -20.88
C GLY A 212 17.45 22.07 -20.12
N GLY A 213 17.79 22.01 -18.82
CA GLY A 213 17.38 20.90 -17.93
C GLY A 213 15.96 21.06 -17.45
N ASN A 214 15.41 20.00 -16.85
CA ASN A 214 14.15 20.07 -16.12
C ASN A 214 14.28 19.36 -14.78
N PHE A 215 13.51 19.85 -13.79
CA PHE A 215 13.30 19.20 -12.50
C PHE A 215 11.82 18.89 -12.35
N SER A 216 11.50 17.69 -11.93
CA SER A 216 10.10 17.32 -11.65
C SER A 216 10.02 16.52 -10.36
N TYR A 217 8.93 16.71 -9.63
CA TYR A 217 8.60 15.88 -8.49
C TYR A 217 7.14 15.43 -8.56
N LEU A 218 6.86 14.34 -7.87
CA LEU A 218 5.52 13.82 -7.65
C LEU A 218 5.37 13.51 -6.16
N LEU A 219 4.36 14.12 -5.54
CA LEU A 219 3.94 13.86 -4.16
C LEU A 219 2.55 13.23 -4.19
N TYR A 220 2.42 12.07 -3.59
CA TYR A 220 1.14 11.41 -3.40
C TYR A 220 0.92 11.09 -1.93
N LEU A 221 -0.22 11.50 -1.40
CA LEU A 221 -0.67 11.20 -0.05
C LEU A 221 -2.03 10.53 -0.15
N ALA A 222 -2.19 9.41 0.53
CA ALA A 222 -3.45 8.68 0.59
C ALA A 222 -3.81 8.34 2.03
N PHE A 223 -5.08 8.45 2.34
CA PHE A 223 -5.70 7.96 3.56
C PHE A 223 -6.93 7.16 3.19
N ASN A 224 -6.96 5.89 3.58
CA ASN A 224 -8.10 5.00 3.38
C ASN A 224 -8.48 4.42 4.73
N ASN A 225 -9.77 4.42 5.01
CA ASN A 225 -10.32 3.79 6.19
C ASN A 225 -11.55 2.96 5.77
N ASP A 226 -11.37 1.65 5.76
CA ASP A 226 -12.37 0.68 5.36
C ASP A 226 -12.81 -0.14 6.58
N PHE A 227 -14.11 -0.26 6.75
CA PHE A 227 -14.75 -1.07 7.78
C PHE A 227 -15.40 -2.27 7.09
N ALA A 228 -14.79 -3.46 7.26
CA ALA A 228 -15.23 -4.71 6.64
C ALA A 228 -15.33 -5.85 7.66
#